data_2309b489c273bf68db715f8f5b9cecc0
#
_entry.id   2309b489c273bf68db715f8f5b9cecc0
#
_cell.length_a   1.000
_cell.length_b   1.000
_cell.length_c   1.000
_cell.angle_alpha   90.00
_cell.angle_beta   90.00
_cell.angle_gamma   90.00
#
_symmetry.space_group_name_H-M   'P 1'
#
loop_
_entity.id
_entity.type
_entity.pdbx_description
1 polymer ?
#
loop_
_entity_poly.entity_id
_entity_poly.type
_entity_poly.pdbx_seq_one_letter_code
_entity_poly.pdbx_strand_id
1 'polypeptide(L)'
;MHPAIPLLLELQKIDSEIAALRANLEAAPKRIRENEAKLQGSRTALAAANDALSQMVVARKKTEFEVSEWRERVKKFRGQTSAVKTNEAYKALLHEIANAESEMSKLEDVQLEQMMSAEEAEKNVKKSQSALRESERAIAAERKDIENHAREVNRKMLADIAVREKIAAQIPEEVLAVYARAGKRHHGVALAPAINEQCRGCGMRLLPHTYQEIYRPDNHEILTCETCGCILYAAETAPPPTAGENPSVASAS
;
A
#
# COMPACT_ATOMS: atom_id res chain seq x y z
N MET A 1 -11.83 -37.20 28.04
CA MET A 1 -11.66 -35.84 27.45
C MET A 1 -12.99 -35.08 27.60
N HIS A 2 -12.95 -33.84 28.10
CA HIS A 2 -14.14 -33.01 28.30
C HIS A 2 -14.97 -32.88 26.99
N PRO A 3 -16.30 -33.06 27.03
CA PRO A 3 -17.14 -33.09 25.83
C PRO A 3 -17.17 -31.76 25.06
N ALA A 4 -16.81 -30.65 25.68
CA ALA A 4 -16.71 -29.36 25.01
C ALA A 4 -15.42 -29.18 24.18
N ILE A 5 -14.39 -30.00 24.31
CA ILE A 5 -13.11 -29.84 23.60
C ILE A 5 -13.28 -29.85 22.08
N PRO A 6 -14.02 -30.76 21.46
CA PRO A 6 -14.26 -30.69 19.99
C PRO A 6 -14.93 -29.41 19.55
N LEU A 7 -15.94 -28.95 20.29
CA LEU A 7 -16.64 -27.68 20.02
C LEU A 7 -15.72 -26.46 20.18
N LEU A 8 -14.84 -26.50 21.18
CA LEU A 8 -13.83 -25.43 21.38
C LEU A 8 -12.79 -25.40 20.28
N LEU A 9 -12.37 -26.53 19.73
CA LEU A 9 -11.45 -26.62 18.60
C LEU A 9 -12.11 -26.04 17.34
N GLU A 10 -13.36 -26.37 17.09
CA GLU A 10 -14.13 -25.80 15.99
C GLU A 10 -14.33 -24.30 16.17
N LEU A 11 -14.65 -23.86 17.39
CA LEU A 11 -14.76 -22.44 17.74
C LEU A 11 -13.46 -21.67 17.47
N GLN A 12 -12.32 -22.23 17.89
CA GLN A 12 -11.01 -21.63 17.66
C GLN A 12 -10.67 -21.51 16.17
N LYS A 13 -11.03 -22.52 15.37
CA LYS A 13 -10.83 -22.48 13.92
C LYS A 13 -11.62 -21.32 13.31
N ILE A 14 -12.89 -21.20 13.65
CA ILE A 14 -13.75 -20.11 13.17
C ILE A 14 -13.27 -18.74 13.66
N ASP A 15 -12.86 -18.62 14.93
CA ASP A 15 -12.30 -17.37 15.47
C ASP A 15 -11.02 -16.96 14.73
N SER A 16 -10.18 -17.92 14.33
CA SER A 16 -8.99 -17.66 13.52
C SER A 16 -9.36 -17.20 12.10
N GLU A 17 -10.38 -17.81 11.48
CA GLU A 17 -10.89 -17.40 10.18
C GLU A 17 -11.47 -15.97 10.23
N ILE A 18 -12.28 -15.66 11.24
CA ILE A 18 -12.83 -14.32 11.48
C ILE A 18 -11.71 -13.28 11.67
N ALA A 19 -10.67 -13.63 12.45
CA ALA A 19 -9.54 -12.74 12.67
C ALA A 19 -8.78 -12.44 11.36
N ALA A 20 -8.56 -13.46 10.53
CA ALA A 20 -7.93 -13.30 9.22
C ALA A 20 -8.78 -12.43 8.27
N LEU A 21 -10.11 -12.63 8.26
CA LEU A 21 -11.04 -11.81 7.46
C LEU A 21 -11.07 -10.35 7.93
N ARG A 22 -11.02 -10.08 9.24
CA ARG A 22 -10.92 -8.73 9.78
C ARG A 22 -9.63 -8.04 9.37
N ALA A 23 -8.49 -8.72 9.48
CA ALA A 23 -7.20 -8.17 9.05
C ALA A 23 -7.21 -7.81 7.56
N ASN A 24 -7.85 -8.63 6.72
CA ASN A 24 -8.02 -8.34 5.29
C ASN A 24 -8.87 -7.08 5.06
N LEU A 25 -9.98 -6.93 5.77
CA LEU A 25 -10.82 -5.73 5.69
C LEU A 25 -10.08 -4.46 6.14
N GLU A 26 -9.30 -4.54 7.21
CA GLU A 26 -8.50 -3.42 7.72
C GLU A 26 -7.37 -3.01 6.75
N ALA A 27 -6.86 -3.93 5.93
CA ALA A 27 -5.85 -3.64 4.91
C ALA A 27 -6.43 -2.91 3.67
N ALA A 28 -7.70 -3.08 3.36
CA ALA A 28 -8.34 -2.50 2.17
C ALA A 28 -8.22 -0.96 2.09
N PRO A 29 -8.52 -0.16 3.15
CA PRO A 29 -8.36 1.30 3.09
C PRO A 29 -6.91 1.76 2.87
N LYS A 30 -5.94 1.00 3.37
CA LYS A 30 -4.51 1.30 3.18
C LYS A 30 -4.13 1.16 1.71
N ARG A 31 -4.54 0.08 1.07
CA ARG A 31 -4.32 -0.15 -0.37
C ARG A 31 -4.94 0.94 -1.23
N ILE A 32 -6.15 1.39 -0.90
CA ILE A 32 -6.81 2.51 -1.61
C ILE A 32 -5.97 3.79 -1.49
N ARG A 33 -5.50 4.15 -0.29
CA ARG A 33 -4.67 5.34 -0.09
C ARG A 33 -3.33 5.27 -0.83
N GLU A 34 -2.70 4.09 -0.88
CA GLU A 34 -1.46 3.88 -1.63
C GLU A 34 -1.65 4.11 -3.13
N ASN A 35 -2.79 3.70 -3.68
CA ASN A 35 -3.12 3.93 -5.07
C ASN A 35 -3.44 5.41 -5.35
N GLU A 36 -4.16 6.09 -4.45
CA GLU A 36 -4.40 7.54 -4.55
C GLU A 36 -3.10 8.35 -4.49
N ALA A 37 -2.11 7.90 -3.69
CA ALA A 37 -0.79 8.53 -3.65
C ALA A 37 -0.03 8.41 -4.98
N LYS A 38 -0.15 7.28 -5.70
CA LYS A 38 0.41 7.12 -7.05
C LYS A 38 -0.22 8.10 -8.05
N LEU A 39 -1.53 8.32 -7.94
CA LEU A 39 -2.25 9.28 -8.79
C LEU A 39 -1.77 10.71 -8.58
N GLN A 40 -1.44 11.08 -7.34
CA GLN A 40 -0.89 12.40 -7.03
C GLN A 40 0.44 12.65 -7.76
N GLY A 41 1.30 11.65 -7.90
CA GLY A 41 2.53 11.75 -8.68
C GLY A 41 2.28 12.09 -10.16
N SER A 42 1.30 11.45 -10.78
CA SER A 42 0.92 11.74 -12.18
C SER A 42 0.31 13.15 -12.34
N ARG A 43 -0.46 13.63 -11.36
CA ARG A 43 -1.02 14.98 -11.34
C ARG A 43 0.07 16.05 -11.22
N THR A 44 1.05 15.85 -10.34
CA THR A 44 2.19 16.79 -10.20
C THR A 44 3.05 16.81 -11.45
N ALA A 45 3.26 15.68 -12.12
CA ALA A 45 3.98 15.61 -13.39
C ALA A 45 3.27 16.41 -14.50
N LEU A 46 1.94 16.29 -14.60
CA LEU A 46 1.16 17.09 -15.56
C LEU A 46 1.19 18.58 -15.23
N ALA A 47 1.09 18.96 -13.96
CA ALA A 47 1.19 20.34 -13.53
C ALA A 47 2.56 20.95 -13.93
N ALA A 48 3.65 20.24 -13.63
CA ALA A 48 5.01 20.66 -13.99
C ALA A 48 5.19 20.80 -15.53
N ALA A 49 4.61 19.89 -16.32
CA ALA A 49 4.66 19.97 -17.78
C ALA A 49 3.89 21.21 -18.31
N ASN A 50 2.72 21.51 -17.72
CA ASN A 50 1.95 22.71 -18.09
C ASN A 50 2.69 24.01 -17.71
N ASP A 51 3.31 24.06 -16.54
CA ASP A 51 4.09 25.21 -16.10
C ASP A 51 5.30 25.45 -17.02
N ALA A 52 6.02 24.38 -17.40
CA ALA A 52 7.12 24.47 -18.36
C ALA A 52 6.65 25.01 -19.72
N LEU A 53 5.54 24.51 -20.26
CA LEU A 53 4.95 25.01 -21.50
C LEU A 53 4.57 26.49 -21.38
N SER A 54 3.93 26.89 -20.28
CA SER A 54 3.55 28.28 -20.03
C SER A 54 4.76 29.21 -20.04
N GLN A 55 5.86 28.82 -19.38
CA GLN A 55 7.10 29.61 -19.38
C GLN A 55 7.69 29.75 -20.79
N MET A 56 7.70 28.67 -21.59
CA MET A 56 8.19 28.72 -22.98
C MET A 56 7.33 29.62 -23.86
N VAL A 57 6.00 29.56 -23.70
CA VAL A 57 5.09 30.43 -24.42
C VAL A 57 5.31 31.93 -24.10
N VAL A 58 5.55 32.22 -22.81
CA VAL A 58 5.85 33.59 -22.36
C VAL A 58 7.21 34.07 -22.93
N ALA A 59 8.25 33.23 -22.87
CA ALA A 59 9.56 33.53 -23.40
C ALA A 59 9.49 33.81 -24.92
N ARG A 60 8.79 32.96 -25.68
CA ARG A 60 8.59 33.14 -27.12
C ARG A 60 7.89 34.45 -27.44
N LYS A 61 6.82 34.79 -26.72
CA LYS A 61 6.11 36.06 -26.93
C LYS A 61 7.01 37.29 -26.69
N LYS A 62 7.90 37.21 -25.69
CA LYS A 62 8.87 38.26 -25.40
C LYS A 62 9.86 38.43 -26.57
N THR A 63 10.44 37.33 -27.05
CA THR A 63 11.37 37.34 -28.19
C THR A 63 10.65 37.85 -29.48
N GLU A 64 9.42 37.40 -29.72
CA GLU A 64 8.59 37.89 -30.85
C GLU A 64 8.38 39.42 -30.83
N PHE A 65 8.13 39.96 -29.63
CA PHE A 65 8.03 41.40 -29.45
C PHE A 65 9.37 42.09 -29.72
N GLU A 66 10.49 41.56 -29.22
CA GLU A 66 11.85 42.13 -29.49
C GLU A 66 12.18 42.07 -30.97
N VAL A 67 11.86 41.00 -31.69
CA VAL A 67 12.02 40.93 -33.16
C VAL A 67 11.20 42.00 -33.85
N SER A 68 9.96 42.21 -33.40
CA SER A 68 9.11 43.25 -33.99
C SER A 68 9.67 44.67 -33.79
N GLU A 69 10.25 44.96 -32.61
CA GLU A 69 10.91 46.24 -32.35
C GLU A 69 12.13 46.47 -33.26
N TRP A 70 12.96 45.47 -33.45
CA TRP A 70 14.10 45.57 -34.34
C TRP A 70 13.68 45.72 -35.80
N ARG A 71 12.61 45.06 -36.23
CA ARG A 71 12.04 45.20 -37.57
C ARG A 71 11.56 46.63 -37.85
N GLU A 72 10.89 47.24 -36.87
CA GLU A 72 10.47 48.65 -36.99
C GLU A 72 11.68 49.60 -36.98
N ARG A 73 12.76 49.30 -36.20
CA ARG A 73 13.99 50.11 -36.27
C ARG A 73 14.67 50.02 -37.62
N VAL A 74 14.81 48.83 -38.20
CA VAL A 74 15.34 48.66 -39.57
C VAL A 74 14.52 49.46 -40.58
N LYS A 75 13.20 49.34 -40.52
CA LYS A 75 12.30 50.09 -41.38
C LYS A 75 12.49 51.60 -41.24
N LYS A 76 12.59 52.13 -40.03
CA LYS A 76 12.86 53.53 -39.74
C LYS A 76 14.20 53.99 -40.32
N PHE A 77 15.27 53.24 -40.07
CA PHE A 77 16.59 53.57 -40.59
C PHE A 77 16.65 53.52 -42.11
N ARG A 78 16.02 52.53 -42.77
CA ARG A 78 15.87 52.46 -44.21
C ARG A 78 15.08 53.65 -44.77
N GLY A 79 14.01 54.13 -44.09
CA GLY A 79 13.27 55.32 -44.49
C GLY A 79 14.07 56.64 -44.41
N GLN A 80 15.04 56.65 -43.46
CA GLN A 80 15.91 57.86 -43.31
C GLN A 80 17.00 57.97 -44.39
N THR A 81 17.37 56.86 -45.06
CA THR A 81 18.42 56.84 -46.08
C THR A 81 18.15 57.80 -47.22
N SER A 82 16.89 58.05 -47.63
CA SER A 82 16.51 58.98 -48.69
C SER A 82 16.59 60.44 -48.28
N ALA A 83 16.65 60.75 -46.98
CA ALA A 83 16.69 62.13 -46.47
C ALA A 83 18.10 62.65 -46.17
N VAL A 84 19.11 61.75 -46.19
CA VAL A 84 20.50 62.07 -45.83
C VAL A 84 21.21 62.79 -46.98
N LYS A 85 21.88 63.92 -46.70
CA LYS A 85 22.55 64.78 -47.69
C LYS A 85 24.06 64.59 -47.75
N THR A 86 24.72 63.90 -46.76
CA THR A 86 26.16 63.74 -46.77
C THR A 86 26.52 62.27 -46.90
N ASN A 87 27.68 61.98 -47.58
CA ASN A 87 28.14 60.63 -47.79
C ASN A 87 28.55 59.94 -46.46
N GLU A 88 29.06 60.71 -45.50
CA GLU A 88 29.42 60.18 -44.17
C GLU A 88 28.21 59.74 -43.36
N ALA A 89 27.16 60.58 -43.32
CA ALA A 89 25.94 60.20 -42.63
C ALA A 89 25.21 59.04 -43.32
N TYR A 90 25.31 58.90 -44.65
CA TYR A 90 24.80 57.75 -45.37
C TYR A 90 25.53 56.45 -44.99
N LYS A 91 26.89 56.45 -44.90
CA LYS A 91 27.67 55.29 -44.48
C LYS A 91 27.38 54.91 -43.04
N ALA A 92 27.26 55.91 -42.15
CA ALA A 92 26.89 55.64 -40.75
C ALA A 92 25.53 54.98 -40.65
N LEU A 93 24.53 55.42 -41.40
CA LEU A 93 23.19 54.84 -41.39
C LEU A 93 23.16 53.43 -41.99
N LEU A 94 23.97 53.14 -43.03
CA LEU A 94 24.11 51.76 -43.53
C LEU A 94 24.71 50.81 -42.48
N HIS A 95 25.66 51.31 -41.69
CA HIS A 95 26.25 50.54 -40.60
C HIS A 95 25.20 50.21 -39.49
N GLU A 96 24.34 51.21 -39.13
CA GLU A 96 23.26 51.04 -38.18
C GLU A 96 22.20 50.05 -38.71
N ILE A 97 21.89 50.09 -40.01
CA ILE A 97 20.98 49.13 -40.64
C ILE A 97 21.56 47.71 -40.56
N ALA A 98 22.84 47.53 -40.91
CA ALA A 98 23.48 46.22 -40.86
C ALA A 98 23.55 45.64 -39.43
N ASN A 99 23.84 46.50 -38.46
CA ASN A 99 23.81 46.10 -37.05
C ASN A 99 22.39 45.70 -36.61
N ALA A 100 21.39 46.47 -36.91
CA ALA A 100 20.00 46.18 -36.56
C ALA A 100 19.48 44.90 -37.23
N GLU A 101 19.82 44.66 -38.48
CA GLU A 101 19.52 43.43 -39.21
C GLU A 101 20.22 42.21 -38.60
N SER A 102 21.48 42.36 -38.17
CA SER A 102 22.22 41.29 -37.48
C SER A 102 21.58 40.93 -36.14
N GLU A 103 21.19 41.90 -35.32
CA GLU A 103 20.52 41.64 -34.03
C GLU A 103 19.13 41.03 -34.24
N MET A 104 18.38 41.49 -35.27
CA MET A 104 17.10 40.89 -35.63
C MET A 104 17.26 39.42 -36.02
N SER A 105 18.25 39.08 -36.85
CA SER A 105 18.52 37.71 -37.28
C SER A 105 18.85 36.79 -36.09
N LYS A 106 19.68 37.28 -35.15
CA LYS A 106 19.97 36.50 -33.94
C LYS A 106 18.72 36.20 -33.11
N LEU A 107 17.83 37.16 -32.97
CA LEU A 107 16.58 36.98 -32.23
C LEU A 107 15.59 36.08 -33.00
N GLU A 108 15.58 36.12 -34.33
CA GLU A 108 14.79 35.19 -35.17
C GLU A 108 15.29 33.75 -35.01
N ASP A 109 16.62 33.51 -34.91
CA ASP A 109 17.18 32.19 -34.62
C ASP A 109 16.75 31.70 -33.22
N VAL A 110 16.83 32.57 -32.20
CA VAL A 110 16.34 32.24 -30.83
C VAL A 110 14.84 31.94 -30.84
N GLN A 111 14.05 32.67 -31.61
CA GLN A 111 12.61 32.44 -31.75
C GLN A 111 12.33 31.07 -32.35
N LEU A 112 13.08 30.62 -33.36
CA LEU A 112 12.97 29.30 -33.95
C LEU A 112 13.28 28.17 -32.94
N GLU A 113 14.35 28.34 -32.17
CA GLU A 113 14.70 27.37 -31.09
C GLU A 113 13.60 27.30 -30.03
N GLN A 114 13.03 28.45 -29.65
CA GLN A 114 11.92 28.49 -28.69
C GLN A 114 10.64 27.85 -29.24
N MET A 115 10.37 27.99 -30.55
CA MET A 115 9.25 27.30 -31.20
C MET A 115 9.40 25.78 -31.14
N MET A 116 10.59 25.27 -31.47
CA MET A 116 10.87 23.83 -31.40
C MET A 116 10.73 23.30 -29.96
N SER A 117 11.28 24.04 -28.99
CA SER A 117 11.17 23.70 -27.58
C SER A 117 9.71 23.72 -27.06
N ALA A 118 8.91 24.67 -27.51
CA ALA A 118 7.49 24.74 -27.16
C ALA A 118 6.69 23.60 -27.77
N GLU A 119 6.98 23.17 -29.00
CA GLU A 119 6.34 21.99 -29.62
C GLU A 119 6.67 20.69 -28.84
N GLU A 120 7.91 20.56 -28.39
CA GLU A 120 8.31 19.43 -27.55
C GLU A 120 7.61 19.45 -26.19
N ALA A 121 7.52 20.64 -25.57
CA ALA A 121 6.77 20.80 -24.33
C ALA A 121 5.28 20.48 -24.50
N GLU A 122 4.65 20.86 -25.60
CA GLU A 122 3.26 20.46 -25.93
C GLU A 122 3.10 18.94 -26.06
N LYS A 123 4.06 18.26 -26.71
CA LYS A 123 4.06 16.80 -26.78
C LYS A 123 4.18 16.17 -25.40
N ASN A 124 5.02 16.73 -24.53
CA ASN A 124 5.18 16.27 -23.16
C ASN A 124 3.92 16.47 -22.31
N VAL A 125 3.22 17.60 -22.46
CA VAL A 125 1.90 17.83 -21.83
C VAL A 125 0.89 16.78 -22.28
N LYS A 126 0.77 16.52 -23.58
CA LYS A 126 -0.14 15.50 -24.12
C LYS A 126 0.18 14.11 -23.60
N LYS A 127 1.48 13.76 -23.53
CA LYS A 127 1.96 12.50 -22.97
C LYS A 127 1.61 12.36 -21.49
N SER A 128 1.89 13.39 -20.68
CA SER A 128 1.56 13.41 -19.25
C SER A 128 0.05 13.33 -19.01
N GLN A 129 -0.76 13.99 -19.87
CA GLN A 129 -2.21 13.95 -19.78
C GLN A 129 -2.78 12.56 -20.12
N SER A 130 -2.21 11.88 -21.14
CA SER A 130 -2.62 10.50 -21.45
C SER A 130 -2.24 9.53 -20.34
N ALA A 131 -1.03 9.66 -19.78
CA ALA A 131 -0.56 8.84 -18.64
C ALA A 131 -1.43 9.04 -17.39
N LEU A 132 -1.84 10.29 -17.10
CA LEU A 132 -2.76 10.58 -16.01
C LEU A 132 -4.11 9.88 -16.21
N ARG A 133 -4.71 10.01 -17.39
CA ARG A 133 -6.00 9.36 -17.72
C ARG A 133 -5.92 7.84 -17.62
N GLU A 134 -4.82 7.24 -18.04
CA GLU A 134 -4.59 5.80 -17.93
C GLU A 134 -4.47 5.38 -16.46
N SER A 135 -3.69 6.12 -15.68
CA SER A 135 -3.55 5.90 -14.24
C SER A 135 -4.88 6.05 -13.51
N GLU A 136 -5.70 7.05 -13.84
CA GLU A 136 -7.02 7.26 -13.27
C GLU A 136 -7.96 6.07 -13.55
N ARG A 137 -7.94 5.55 -14.78
CA ARG A 137 -8.74 4.37 -15.16
C ARG A 137 -8.30 3.11 -14.42
N ALA A 138 -6.99 2.87 -14.36
CA ALA A 138 -6.42 1.72 -13.67
C ALA A 138 -6.75 1.75 -12.17
N ILE A 139 -6.55 2.91 -11.52
CA ILE A 139 -6.84 3.08 -10.09
C ILE A 139 -8.34 2.97 -9.78
N ALA A 140 -9.20 3.50 -10.65
CA ALA A 140 -10.66 3.36 -10.49
C ALA A 140 -11.11 1.90 -10.61
N ALA A 141 -10.53 1.12 -11.53
CA ALA A 141 -10.80 -0.30 -11.65
C ALA A 141 -10.32 -1.08 -10.41
N GLU A 142 -9.07 -0.85 -9.98
CA GLU A 142 -8.51 -1.51 -8.81
C GLU A 142 -9.27 -1.15 -7.51
N ARG A 143 -9.69 0.09 -7.35
CA ARG A 143 -10.54 0.51 -6.23
C ARG A 143 -11.86 -0.26 -6.20
N LYS A 144 -12.51 -0.38 -7.36
CA LYS A 144 -13.75 -1.16 -7.48
C LYS A 144 -13.56 -2.62 -7.11
N ASP A 145 -12.43 -3.21 -7.51
CA ASP A 145 -12.09 -4.60 -7.18
C ASP A 145 -11.84 -4.77 -5.68
N ILE A 146 -11.10 -3.85 -5.06
CA ILE A 146 -10.88 -3.83 -3.60
C ILE A 146 -12.21 -3.71 -2.85
N GLU A 147 -13.11 -2.81 -3.28
CA GLU A 147 -14.43 -2.60 -2.66
C GLU A 147 -15.34 -3.82 -2.83
N ASN A 148 -15.31 -4.48 -3.98
CA ASN A 148 -16.04 -5.72 -4.23
C ASN A 148 -15.54 -6.85 -3.34
N HIS A 149 -14.22 -7.05 -3.32
CA HIS A 149 -13.59 -8.05 -2.46
C HIS A 149 -13.91 -7.81 -0.97
N ALA A 150 -13.81 -6.57 -0.51
CA ALA A 150 -14.17 -6.21 0.86
C ALA A 150 -15.63 -6.55 1.20
N ARG A 151 -16.56 -6.35 0.25
CA ARG A 151 -17.98 -6.75 0.43
C ARG A 151 -18.14 -8.26 0.56
N GLU A 152 -17.43 -9.04 -0.25
CA GLU A 152 -17.46 -10.51 -0.18
C GLU A 152 -16.88 -11.03 1.13
N VAL A 153 -15.71 -10.49 1.52
CA VAL A 153 -15.04 -10.81 2.79
C VAL A 153 -15.95 -10.47 3.98
N ASN A 154 -16.59 -9.31 3.97
CA ASN A 154 -17.50 -8.91 5.04
C ASN A 154 -18.73 -9.84 5.12
N ARG A 155 -19.29 -10.24 3.97
CA ARG A 155 -20.40 -11.21 3.94
C ARG A 155 -20.00 -12.57 4.52
N LYS A 156 -18.79 -13.06 4.14
CA LYS A 156 -18.26 -14.31 4.72
C LYS A 156 -18.05 -14.17 6.22
N MET A 157 -17.44 -13.09 6.66
CA MET A 157 -17.20 -12.85 8.10
C MET A 157 -18.49 -12.84 8.91
N LEU A 158 -19.58 -12.23 8.40
CA LEU A 158 -20.87 -12.22 9.07
C LEU A 158 -21.49 -13.63 9.15
N ALA A 159 -21.33 -14.45 8.10
CA ALA A 159 -21.75 -15.83 8.13
C ALA A 159 -20.97 -16.66 9.16
N ASP A 160 -19.64 -16.48 9.21
CA ASP A 160 -18.78 -17.17 10.17
C ASP A 160 -19.11 -16.75 11.62
N ILE A 161 -19.42 -15.47 11.87
CA ILE A 161 -19.90 -14.99 13.18
C ILE A 161 -21.20 -15.70 13.59
N ALA A 162 -22.15 -15.86 12.68
CA ALA A 162 -23.40 -16.54 12.98
C ALA A 162 -23.21 -18.04 13.28
N VAL A 163 -22.25 -18.70 12.62
CA VAL A 163 -21.86 -20.07 12.92
C VAL A 163 -21.16 -20.15 14.30
N ARG A 164 -20.25 -19.23 14.55
CA ARG A 164 -19.57 -19.08 15.83
C ARG A 164 -20.54 -18.97 17.01
N GLU A 165 -21.57 -18.12 16.88
CA GLU A 165 -22.59 -17.93 17.92
C GLU A 165 -23.37 -19.23 18.19
N LYS A 166 -23.72 -20.00 17.16
CA LYS A 166 -24.39 -21.28 17.29
C LYS A 166 -23.55 -22.33 18.03
N ILE A 167 -22.23 -22.36 17.77
CA ILE A 167 -21.32 -23.28 18.46
C ILE A 167 -21.14 -22.83 19.90
N ALA A 168 -20.92 -21.53 20.12
CA ALA A 168 -20.75 -20.98 21.45
C ALA A 168 -21.96 -21.23 22.36
N ALA A 169 -23.19 -21.19 21.81
CA ALA A 169 -24.41 -21.47 22.57
C ALA A 169 -24.50 -22.93 23.07
N GLN A 170 -23.68 -23.84 22.53
CA GLN A 170 -23.64 -25.25 22.97
C GLN A 170 -22.59 -25.52 24.07
N ILE A 171 -21.78 -24.50 24.38
CA ILE A 171 -20.67 -24.62 25.35
C ILE A 171 -21.06 -23.93 26.66
N PRO A 172 -20.82 -24.54 27.83
CA PRO A 172 -21.09 -23.89 29.10
C PRO A 172 -20.36 -22.57 29.26
N GLU A 173 -21.00 -21.57 29.86
CA GLU A 173 -20.48 -20.21 30.01
C GLU A 173 -19.14 -20.18 30.75
N GLU A 174 -18.98 -20.99 31.75
CA GLU A 174 -17.73 -21.14 32.53
C GLU A 174 -16.57 -21.56 31.64
N VAL A 175 -16.80 -22.50 30.72
CA VAL A 175 -15.80 -23.01 29.77
C VAL A 175 -15.47 -21.94 28.71
N LEU A 176 -16.48 -21.22 28.22
CA LEU A 176 -16.26 -20.09 27.31
C LEU A 176 -15.46 -18.96 27.97
N ALA A 177 -15.66 -18.72 29.26
CA ALA A 177 -14.87 -17.72 30.00
C ALA A 177 -13.39 -18.09 30.08
N VAL A 178 -13.08 -19.39 30.29
CA VAL A 178 -11.69 -19.92 30.26
C VAL A 178 -11.12 -19.77 28.86
N TYR A 179 -11.86 -20.18 27.84
CA TYR A 179 -11.47 -20.06 26.43
C TYR A 179 -11.15 -18.60 26.04
N ALA A 180 -12.04 -17.65 26.35
CA ALA A 180 -11.87 -16.24 26.03
C ALA A 180 -10.63 -15.65 26.73
N ARG A 181 -10.35 -16.08 27.97
CA ARG A 181 -9.18 -15.64 28.73
C ARG A 181 -7.87 -16.14 28.13
N ALA A 182 -7.84 -17.42 27.73
CA ALA A 182 -6.69 -18.02 27.07
C ALA A 182 -6.44 -17.37 25.70
N GLY A 183 -7.48 -17.20 24.88
CA GLY A 183 -7.39 -16.59 23.56
C GLY A 183 -6.87 -15.16 23.58
N LYS A 184 -7.25 -14.34 24.57
CA LYS A 184 -6.72 -12.97 24.75
C LYS A 184 -5.21 -12.94 25.00
N ARG A 185 -4.68 -13.93 25.72
CA ARG A 185 -3.24 -14.00 26.04
C ARG A 185 -2.38 -14.47 24.87
N HIS A 186 -2.96 -15.27 23.97
CA HIS A 186 -2.23 -15.93 22.89
C HIS A 186 -2.74 -15.58 21.49
N HIS A 187 -3.13 -14.33 21.29
CA HIS A 187 -3.52 -13.82 19.96
C HIS A 187 -4.55 -14.68 19.21
N GLY A 188 -5.54 -15.20 19.96
CA GLY A 188 -6.62 -16.03 19.43
C GLY A 188 -6.43 -17.55 19.61
N VAL A 189 -5.26 -18.01 20.03
CA VAL A 189 -5.01 -19.44 20.29
C VAL A 189 -5.34 -19.77 21.74
N ALA A 190 -6.50 -20.37 21.99
CA ALA A 190 -6.97 -20.71 23.33
C ALA A 190 -6.67 -22.17 23.71
N LEU A 191 -6.61 -23.08 22.71
CA LEU A 191 -6.35 -24.50 22.91
C LEU A 191 -4.95 -24.87 22.42
N ALA A 192 -4.27 -25.75 23.13
CA ALA A 192 -2.98 -26.30 22.76
C ALA A 192 -2.95 -27.81 22.99
N PRO A 193 -2.44 -28.62 22.04
CA PRO A 193 -2.28 -30.04 22.26
C PRO A 193 -1.15 -30.29 23.26
N ALA A 194 -1.37 -31.26 24.12
CA ALA A 194 -0.34 -31.82 25.03
C ALA A 194 0.33 -32.99 24.32
N ILE A 195 1.61 -32.84 23.96
CA ILE A 195 2.38 -33.87 23.25
C ILE A 195 3.74 -34.05 23.95
N ASN A 196 4.12 -35.30 24.26
CA ASN A 196 5.41 -35.60 24.88
C ASN A 196 5.65 -34.83 26.19
N GLU A 197 4.67 -34.80 27.06
CA GLU A 197 4.67 -34.03 28.32
C GLU A 197 4.93 -32.51 28.13
N GLN A 198 4.66 -31.93 26.94
CA GLN A 198 4.83 -30.53 26.67
C GLN A 198 3.54 -29.88 26.16
N CYS A 199 3.30 -28.64 26.57
CA CYS A 199 2.28 -27.79 26.00
C CYS A 199 2.77 -27.23 24.66
N ARG A 200 2.12 -27.57 23.56
CA ARG A 200 2.50 -27.07 22.23
C ARG A 200 2.18 -25.59 22.02
N GLY A 201 1.44 -24.94 22.92
CA GLY A 201 1.21 -23.50 22.88
C GLY A 201 2.40 -22.66 23.35
N CYS A 202 3.12 -23.12 24.39
CA CYS A 202 4.26 -22.40 24.96
C CYS A 202 5.58 -23.18 25.02
N GLY A 203 5.58 -24.47 24.66
CA GLY A 203 6.76 -25.35 24.71
C GLY A 203 7.17 -25.84 26.11
N MET A 204 6.50 -25.39 27.16
CA MET A 204 6.85 -25.75 28.53
C MET A 204 6.42 -27.17 28.88
N ARG A 205 7.22 -27.80 29.70
CA ARG A 205 6.90 -29.14 30.20
C ARG A 205 5.72 -29.11 31.17
N LEU A 206 4.79 -30.02 31.00
CA LEU A 206 3.62 -30.18 31.84
C LEU A 206 3.99 -31.06 33.06
N LEU A 207 3.32 -30.84 34.17
CA LEU A 207 3.44 -31.75 35.30
C LEU A 207 2.94 -33.14 34.88
N PRO A 208 3.64 -34.22 35.32
CA PRO A 208 3.25 -35.58 34.96
C PRO A 208 1.80 -35.92 35.31
N HIS A 209 1.31 -35.44 36.44
CA HIS A 209 -0.08 -35.61 36.84
C HIS A 209 -1.04 -34.91 35.84
N THR A 210 -0.79 -33.66 35.48
CA THR A 210 -1.63 -32.91 34.51
C THR A 210 -1.63 -33.64 33.16
N TYR A 211 -0.46 -34.11 32.68
CA TYR A 211 -0.37 -34.83 31.42
C TYR A 211 -1.16 -36.16 31.46
N GLN A 212 -1.08 -36.95 32.56
CA GLN A 212 -1.87 -38.17 32.72
C GLN A 212 -3.38 -37.89 32.74
N GLU A 213 -3.81 -36.86 33.45
CA GLU A 213 -5.22 -36.45 33.50
C GLU A 213 -5.80 -36.04 32.14
N ILE A 214 -5.01 -35.43 31.26
CA ILE A 214 -5.43 -35.07 29.89
C ILE A 214 -5.79 -36.33 29.07
N TYR A 215 -5.04 -37.42 29.24
CA TYR A 215 -5.23 -38.67 28.52
C TYR A 215 -6.19 -39.65 29.20
N ARG A 216 -6.68 -39.32 30.39
CA ARG A 216 -7.64 -40.13 31.11
C ARG A 216 -9.01 -40.13 30.41
N PRO A 217 -9.60 -41.32 30.08
CA PRO A 217 -10.88 -41.40 29.42
C PRO A 217 -12.02 -40.75 30.20
N ASP A 218 -11.99 -40.90 31.51
CA ASP A 218 -13.04 -40.49 32.45
C ASP A 218 -12.89 -39.04 32.93
N ASN A 219 -11.88 -38.32 32.43
CA ASN A 219 -11.69 -36.94 32.82
C ASN A 219 -12.68 -36.02 32.07
N HIS A 220 -13.51 -35.33 32.84
CA HIS A 220 -14.49 -34.35 32.39
C HIS A 220 -14.12 -32.90 32.77
N GLU A 221 -12.88 -32.68 33.25
CA GLU A 221 -12.42 -31.36 33.64
C GLU A 221 -11.70 -30.63 32.49
N ILE A 222 -11.81 -29.30 32.45
CA ILE A 222 -11.04 -28.44 31.56
C ILE A 222 -9.68 -28.18 32.21
N LEU A 223 -8.65 -28.83 31.69
CA LEU A 223 -7.28 -28.64 32.13
C LEU A 223 -6.59 -27.53 31.38
N THR A 224 -5.88 -26.68 32.10
CA THR A 224 -5.14 -25.54 31.51
C THR A 224 -3.64 -25.67 31.81
N CYS A 225 -2.82 -25.17 30.91
CA CYS A 225 -1.40 -25.06 31.11
C CYS A 225 -1.09 -24.04 32.21
N GLU A 226 -0.37 -24.41 33.26
CA GLU A 226 -0.03 -23.53 34.39
C GLU A 226 0.82 -22.32 33.94
N THR A 227 1.66 -22.51 32.94
CA THR A 227 2.54 -21.44 32.42
C THR A 227 1.81 -20.47 31.53
N CYS A 228 1.06 -20.95 30.52
CA CYS A 228 0.48 -20.10 29.52
C CYS A 228 -1.04 -19.94 29.64
N GLY A 229 -1.73 -20.81 30.33
CA GLY A 229 -3.18 -20.79 30.54
C GLY A 229 -3.99 -21.28 29.33
N CYS A 230 -3.35 -21.85 28.30
CA CYS A 230 -4.09 -22.52 27.22
C CYS A 230 -4.82 -23.73 27.71
N ILE A 231 -6.00 -23.99 27.20
CA ILE A 231 -6.74 -25.22 27.44
C ILE A 231 -5.99 -26.37 26.78
N LEU A 232 -5.71 -27.41 27.54
CA LEU A 232 -4.95 -28.56 27.07
C LEU A 232 -5.88 -29.67 26.58
N TYR A 233 -5.50 -30.33 25.50
CA TYR A 233 -6.21 -31.50 24.98
C TYR A 233 -5.24 -32.59 24.50
N ALA A 234 -5.70 -33.83 24.52
CA ALA A 234 -4.96 -34.96 23.99
C ALA A 234 -4.95 -34.92 22.45
N ALA A 235 -3.77 -34.96 21.86
CA ALA A 235 -3.65 -35.09 20.40
C ALA A 235 -3.89 -36.54 19.98
N GLU A 236 -4.68 -36.77 18.93
CA GLU A 236 -4.99 -38.14 18.44
C GLU A 236 -3.76 -38.95 18.01
N THR A 237 -2.63 -38.28 17.73
CA THR A 237 -1.38 -38.90 17.27
C THR A 237 -0.38 -39.21 18.37
N ALA A 238 -0.65 -38.87 19.63
CA ALA A 238 0.25 -39.16 20.75
C ALA A 238 -0.13 -40.49 21.41
N PRO A 239 0.80 -41.47 21.57
CA PRO A 239 0.51 -42.68 22.32
C PRO A 239 0.15 -42.29 23.75
N PRO A 240 -0.81 -43.03 24.40
CA PRO A 240 -1.13 -42.80 25.79
C PRO A 240 0.11 -42.99 26.66
N PRO A 241 0.26 -42.24 27.76
CA PRO A 241 1.38 -42.41 28.67
C PRO A 241 1.37 -43.85 29.23
N THR A 242 2.45 -44.58 29.02
CA THR A 242 2.61 -45.93 29.59
C THR A 242 2.62 -45.83 31.11
N ALA A 243 1.67 -46.45 31.75
CA ALA A 243 1.63 -46.56 33.21
C ALA A 243 2.84 -47.40 33.66
N GLY A 244 3.87 -46.73 34.16
CA GLY A 244 4.94 -47.42 34.92
C GLY A 244 6.34 -47.46 34.27
N GLU A 245 6.93 -46.30 33.94
CA GLU A 245 8.40 -46.19 33.94
C GLU A 245 8.83 -45.16 34.98
N ASN A 246 9.01 -45.66 36.18
CA ASN A 246 9.81 -44.97 37.18
C ASN A 246 11.26 -44.94 36.67
N PRO A 247 11.93 -43.81 36.46
CA PRO A 247 13.34 -43.80 36.13
C PRO A 247 14.10 -44.32 37.37
N SER A 248 14.45 -45.60 37.32
CA SER A 248 15.38 -46.18 38.28
C SER A 248 16.69 -45.44 38.16
N VAL A 249 17.10 -44.86 39.28
CA VAL A 249 18.40 -44.28 39.55
C VAL A 249 19.46 -45.31 39.20
N ALA A 250 20.13 -45.21 38.07
CA ALA A 250 21.35 -45.94 37.78
C ALA A 250 22.48 -45.28 38.58
N SER A 251 22.83 -45.94 39.71
CA SER A 251 23.98 -45.63 40.49
C SER A 251 25.27 -45.81 39.71
N ALA A 252 26.12 -44.79 39.84
CA ALA A 252 27.52 -44.81 39.43
C ALA A 252 28.30 -45.97 40.03
N SER A 253 29.11 -46.60 39.24
CA SER A 253 30.38 -47.23 39.58
C SER A 253 31.37 -47.00 38.48
#